data_40e0fe8ed8809ad22b911a905d07cd69
#
_entry.id   40e0fe8ed8809ad22b911a905d07cd69
#
_cell.length_a   1.000
_cell.length_b   1.000
_cell.length_c   1.000
_cell.angle_alpha   90.00
_cell.angle_beta   90.00
_cell.angle_gamma   90.00
#
_symmetry.space_group_name_H-M   'P 1'
#
loop_
_entity.id
_entity.type
_entity.pdbx_description
1 polymer ?
#
loop_
_entity_poly.entity_id
_entity_poly.type
_entity_poly.pdbx_seq_one_letter_code
_entity_poly.pdbx_strand_id
1 'polypeptide(L)'
;MNRTPLYEEHKKLGAKIVPFAGWEMPLSYAGVLEEHRATRSGVGLFDVSHMGRIDVIGPAAAALLDRVATSPTKKLAVGGMQYALACNEQGGILDDIMIYRFGAQRYFVCANASNAEKIFQWLTKQAAGFSGVEVTDRGADLAQLAVQGPRSRDLMKPITEADLDRLKLRHCIETKVAGVPMLLSRSGYTGELGYELYLPGDRAREVWEVLIEKGKGYDLKPCGLGCRDTLRLEMGYPLYGNDMDETTTPIEASLDFAIDFNKGEFIGREAMARQKEKGINRKLIGFELLQRGVPRHGQTILSDGKEIGVVGSGNHSPSLNKGIGMGYVRTDFAEVGREIRIDIRG
;
A
#
# COMPACT_ATOMS: atom_id res chain seq x y z
N MET A 1 15.20 17.01 0.89
CA MET A 1 14.13 16.08 0.57
C MET A 1 14.44 15.40 -0.74
N ASN A 2 14.09 14.11 -0.85
CA ASN A 2 14.28 13.34 -2.07
C ASN A 2 13.26 13.74 -3.15
N ARG A 3 13.58 13.46 -4.41
CA ARG A 3 12.71 13.69 -5.57
C ARG A 3 12.60 12.42 -6.38
N THR A 4 11.42 12.15 -6.92
CA THR A 4 11.23 11.05 -7.86
C THR A 4 11.82 11.42 -9.23
N PRO A 5 12.07 10.44 -10.11
CA PRO A 5 12.49 10.73 -11.50
C PRO A 5 11.49 11.58 -12.27
N LEU A 6 10.24 11.68 -11.81
CA LEU A 6 9.15 12.43 -12.46
C LEU A 6 8.88 13.81 -11.85
N TYR A 7 9.70 14.25 -10.89
CA TYR A 7 9.47 15.52 -10.18
C TYR A 7 9.23 16.71 -11.12
N GLU A 8 10.06 16.86 -12.16
CA GLU A 8 9.90 17.96 -13.12
C GLU A 8 8.63 17.80 -14.00
N GLU A 9 8.20 16.57 -14.27
CA GLU A 9 6.95 16.31 -14.99
C GLU A 9 5.74 16.69 -14.14
N HIS A 10 5.78 16.44 -12.83
CA HIS A 10 4.72 16.89 -11.91
C HIS A 10 4.59 18.42 -11.90
N LYS A 11 5.71 19.15 -11.88
CA LYS A 11 5.71 20.62 -11.94
C LYS A 11 5.14 21.15 -13.25
N LYS A 12 5.53 20.54 -14.40
CA LYS A 12 5.00 20.91 -15.74
C LYS A 12 3.48 20.74 -15.81
N LEU A 13 2.94 19.73 -15.13
CA LEU A 13 1.51 19.46 -15.05
C LEU A 13 0.79 20.30 -13.98
N GLY A 14 1.48 21.24 -13.33
CA GLY A 14 0.91 22.15 -12.34
C GLY A 14 0.58 21.49 -11.01
N ALA A 15 1.25 20.40 -10.65
CA ALA A 15 1.00 19.70 -9.40
C ALA A 15 1.30 20.57 -8.17
N LYS A 16 0.43 20.49 -7.17
CA LYS A 16 0.70 21.00 -5.83
C LYS A 16 1.67 20.05 -5.11
N ILE A 17 2.93 20.45 -4.98
CA ILE A 17 3.96 19.64 -4.34
C ILE A 17 3.94 19.86 -2.83
N VAL A 18 4.08 18.77 -2.05
CA VAL A 18 4.14 18.77 -0.58
C VAL A 18 5.23 17.82 -0.07
N PRO A 19 5.77 18.05 1.14
CA PRO A 19 6.59 17.07 1.84
C PRO A 19 5.77 15.83 2.22
N PHE A 20 6.30 14.64 1.94
CA PHE A 20 5.71 13.36 2.36
C PHE A 20 6.81 12.30 2.51
N ALA A 21 6.93 11.71 3.70
CA ALA A 21 7.90 10.65 4.02
C ALA A 21 9.34 10.96 3.54
N GLY A 22 9.78 12.21 3.67
CA GLY A 22 11.12 12.65 3.23
C GLY A 22 11.25 12.97 1.74
N TRP A 23 10.16 12.92 0.98
CA TRP A 23 10.08 13.20 -0.46
C TRP A 23 9.28 14.46 -0.76
N GLU A 24 9.56 15.10 -1.90
CA GLU A 24 8.71 16.12 -2.52
C GLU A 24 7.72 15.43 -3.47
N MET A 25 6.45 15.32 -3.06
CA MET A 25 5.42 14.54 -3.76
C MET A 25 4.24 15.39 -4.22
N PRO A 26 3.59 15.03 -5.35
CA PRO A 26 2.36 15.70 -5.76
C PRO A 26 1.20 15.35 -4.80
N LEU A 27 0.61 16.37 -4.18
CA LEU A 27 -0.62 16.22 -3.41
C LEU A 27 -1.83 16.09 -4.32
N SER A 28 -1.88 16.92 -5.38
CA SER A 28 -2.93 16.93 -6.40
C SER A 28 -2.48 17.71 -7.64
N TYR A 29 -3.19 17.51 -8.75
CA TYR A 29 -3.06 18.26 -10.01
C TYR A 29 -4.35 19.03 -10.31
N ALA A 30 -5.41 18.35 -10.76
CA ALA A 30 -6.70 18.93 -11.03
C ALA A 30 -7.58 19.08 -9.77
N GLY A 31 -7.15 18.52 -8.66
CA GLY A 31 -7.85 18.48 -7.39
C GLY A 31 -8.33 17.09 -7.00
N VAL A 32 -8.30 16.82 -5.70
CA VAL A 32 -8.55 15.49 -5.11
C VAL A 32 -9.87 14.87 -5.60
N LEU A 33 -10.95 15.67 -5.67
CA LEU A 33 -12.27 15.17 -6.06
C LEU A 33 -12.32 14.74 -7.54
N GLU A 34 -11.72 15.53 -8.42
CA GLU A 34 -11.68 15.24 -9.87
C GLU A 34 -10.82 14.02 -10.15
N GLU A 35 -9.64 13.96 -9.52
CA GLU A 35 -8.72 12.82 -9.64
C GLU A 35 -9.34 11.52 -9.12
N HIS A 36 -10.04 11.58 -7.99
CA HIS A 36 -10.76 10.44 -7.43
C HIS A 36 -11.83 9.92 -8.38
N ARG A 37 -12.67 10.82 -8.92
CA ARG A 37 -13.72 10.45 -9.89
C ARG A 37 -13.12 9.85 -11.15
N ALA A 38 -12.05 10.43 -11.69
CA ALA A 38 -11.35 9.89 -12.85
C ALA A 38 -10.83 8.47 -12.60
N THR A 39 -10.29 8.21 -11.41
CA THR A 39 -9.84 6.85 -11.04
C THR A 39 -11.01 5.87 -10.93
N ARG A 40 -12.17 6.28 -10.39
CA ARG A 40 -13.35 5.43 -10.25
C ARG A 40 -14.07 5.14 -11.57
N SER A 41 -14.01 6.05 -12.56
CA SER A 41 -14.75 5.92 -13.82
C SER A 41 -13.87 5.71 -15.07
N GLY A 42 -12.62 6.12 -15.04
CA GLY A 42 -11.66 6.08 -16.13
C GLY A 42 -10.34 5.47 -15.72
N VAL A 43 -9.27 6.30 -15.71
CA VAL A 43 -7.92 5.90 -15.29
C VAL A 43 -7.27 6.98 -14.43
N GLY A 44 -6.76 6.60 -13.26
CA GLY A 44 -5.82 7.39 -12.46
C GLY A 44 -4.39 6.90 -12.68
N LEU A 45 -3.47 7.82 -12.90
CA LEU A 45 -2.03 7.56 -13.03
C LEU A 45 -1.27 8.17 -11.85
N PHE A 46 -0.60 7.34 -11.07
CA PHE A 46 0.11 7.75 -9.86
C PHE A 46 1.61 7.49 -10.00
N ASP A 47 2.42 8.48 -9.64
CA ASP A 47 3.82 8.24 -9.31
C ASP A 47 3.92 7.79 -7.84
N VAL A 48 4.38 6.57 -7.64
CA VAL A 48 4.60 5.97 -6.32
C VAL A 48 6.07 5.56 -6.14
N SER A 49 6.98 6.24 -6.85
CA SER A 49 8.43 5.97 -6.81
C SER A 49 9.09 6.31 -5.46
N HIS A 50 8.35 6.83 -4.52
CA HIS A 50 8.81 7.04 -3.14
C HIS A 50 8.74 5.79 -2.27
N MET A 51 8.05 4.73 -2.72
CA MET A 51 7.95 3.45 -2.00
C MET A 51 9.32 2.76 -1.92
N GLY A 52 9.53 1.89 -0.93
CA GLY A 52 10.71 1.02 -0.85
C GLY A 52 10.64 -0.10 -1.88
N ARG A 53 11.75 -0.37 -2.55
CA ARG A 53 11.90 -1.41 -3.58
C ARG A 53 13.16 -2.21 -3.29
N ILE A 54 12.99 -3.46 -2.84
CA ILE A 54 14.08 -4.25 -2.27
C ILE A 54 14.13 -5.61 -2.96
N ASP A 55 15.25 -5.94 -3.60
CA ASP A 55 15.51 -7.29 -4.11
C ASP A 55 15.96 -8.21 -2.96
N VAL A 56 15.46 -9.43 -2.96
CA VAL A 56 15.89 -10.52 -2.06
C VAL A 56 16.18 -11.74 -2.91
N ILE A 57 17.47 -12.04 -3.10
CA ILE A 57 17.93 -13.02 -4.08
C ILE A 57 18.83 -14.06 -3.41
N GLY A 58 18.67 -15.31 -3.80
CA GLY A 58 19.53 -16.41 -3.38
C GLY A 58 18.78 -17.65 -2.92
N PRO A 59 19.51 -18.76 -2.70
CA PRO A 59 18.92 -20.06 -2.37
C PRO A 59 18.08 -20.06 -1.08
N ALA A 60 18.41 -19.20 -0.12
CA ALA A 60 17.67 -19.09 1.13
C ALA A 60 16.69 -17.90 1.18
N ALA A 61 16.47 -17.16 0.07
CA ALA A 61 15.59 -16.00 0.01
C ALA A 61 14.15 -16.34 0.46
N ALA A 62 13.60 -17.47 0.02
CA ALA A 62 12.28 -17.94 0.45
C ALA A 62 12.23 -18.23 1.96
N ALA A 63 13.29 -18.77 2.53
CA ALA A 63 13.37 -19.09 3.96
C ALA A 63 13.48 -17.80 4.80
N LEU A 64 14.31 -16.86 4.36
CA LEU A 64 14.40 -15.53 4.98
C LEU A 64 13.02 -14.85 4.99
N LEU A 65 12.38 -14.71 3.82
CA LEU A 65 11.09 -14.04 3.72
C LEU A 65 9.98 -14.76 4.49
N ASP A 66 10.04 -16.09 4.55
CA ASP A 66 9.11 -16.87 5.35
C ASP A 66 9.32 -16.66 6.86
N ARG A 67 10.55 -16.39 7.31
CA ARG A 67 10.88 -16.05 8.71
C ARG A 67 10.41 -14.66 9.11
N VAL A 68 10.47 -13.70 8.19
CA VAL A 68 10.22 -12.28 8.50
C VAL A 68 8.79 -11.83 8.21
N ALA A 69 8.05 -12.54 7.37
CA ALA A 69 6.68 -12.20 7.01
C ALA A 69 5.66 -13.08 7.73
N THR A 70 4.47 -12.54 8.01
CA THR A 70 3.37 -13.29 8.62
C THR A 70 2.69 -14.28 7.67
N SER A 71 2.78 -14.04 6.36
CA SER A 71 2.20 -14.89 5.30
C SER A 71 3.19 -15.94 4.78
N PRO A 72 2.73 -17.09 4.24
CA PRO A 72 3.59 -18.21 3.84
C PRO A 72 4.30 -17.96 2.50
N THR A 73 5.47 -17.33 2.52
CA THR A 73 6.24 -16.95 1.32
C THR A 73 6.75 -18.17 0.54
N LYS A 74 7.12 -19.27 1.23
CA LYS A 74 7.56 -20.50 0.57
C LYS A 74 6.52 -21.11 -0.37
N LYS A 75 5.23 -20.90 -0.07
CA LYS A 75 4.10 -21.41 -0.88
C LYS A 75 3.72 -20.48 -2.04
N LEU A 76 4.29 -19.27 -2.09
CA LEU A 76 4.01 -18.33 -3.17
C LEU A 76 4.50 -18.89 -4.50
N ALA A 77 3.63 -18.97 -5.50
CA ALA A 77 4.00 -19.43 -6.83
C ALA A 77 4.90 -18.40 -7.54
N VAL A 78 5.71 -18.86 -8.50
CA VAL A 78 6.44 -17.94 -9.40
C VAL A 78 5.42 -17.13 -10.20
N GLY A 79 5.64 -15.83 -10.32
CA GLY A 79 4.68 -14.87 -10.87
C GLY A 79 3.59 -14.45 -9.89
N GLY A 80 3.58 -14.99 -8.67
CA GLY A 80 2.65 -14.57 -7.62
C GLY A 80 3.17 -13.39 -6.80
N MET A 81 2.24 -12.71 -6.14
CA MET A 81 2.53 -11.70 -5.12
C MET A 81 1.57 -11.86 -3.94
N GLN A 82 2.02 -11.46 -2.76
CA GLN A 82 1.20 -11.52 -1.55
C GLN A 82 1.41 -10.31 -0.65
N TYR A 83 0.34 -9.92 0.02
CA TYR A 83 0.37 -8.99 1.14
C TYR A 83 0.86 -9.73 2.38
N ALA A 84 1.74 -9.12 3.13
CA ALA A 84 2.28 -9.67 4.36
C ALA A 84 2.61 -8.54 5.35
N LEU A 85 2.71 -8.89 6.62
CA LEU A 85 3.17 -7.99 7.65
C LEU A 85 4.58 -8.40 8.10
N ALA A 86 5.46 -7.43 8.22
CA ALA A 86 6.71 -7.55 8.94
C ALA A 86 6.47 -7.09 10.37
N CYS A 87 6.77 -7.92 11.36
CA CYS A 87 6.51 -7.63 12.76
C CYS A 87 7.76 -7.73 13.61
N ASN A 88 7.77 -7.01 14.75
CA ASN A 88 8.78 -7.19 15.78
C ASN A 88 8.46 -8.42 16.66
N GLU A 89 9.35 -8.76 17.58
CA GLU A 89 9.19 -9.93 18.47
C GLU A 89 7.98 -9.84 19.40
N GLN A 90 7.52 -8.62 19.70
CA GLN A 90 6.33 -8.34 20.49
C GLN A 90 5.03 -8.41 19.68
N GLY A 91 5.14 -8.64 18.37
CA GLY A 91 4.01 -8.71 17.43
C GLY A 91 3.56 -7.35 16.89
N GLY A 92 4.24 -6.27 17.22
CA GLY A 92 3.98 -4.94 16.64
C GLY A 92 4.39 -4.87 15.18
N ILE A 93 3.63 -4.12 14.37
CA ILE A 93 3.81 -4.05 12.92
C ILE A 93 4.96 -3.08 12.59
N LEU A 94 6.05 -3.60 12.02
CA LEU A 94 7.14 -2.79 11.47
C LEU A 94 6.76 -2.15 10.15
N ASP A 95 6.06 -2.91 9.30
CA ASP A 95 5.48 -2.45 8.04
C ASP A 95 4.49 -3.47 7.49
N ASP A 96 3.61 -3.03 6.60
CA ASP A 96 2.87 -3.88 5.68
C ASP A 96 3.53 -3.85 4.31
N ILE A 97 3.85 -5.03 3.80
CA ILE A 97 4.70 -5.19 2.62
C ILE A 97 4.03 -6.05 1.55
N MET A 98 4.41 -5.79 0.30
CA MET A 98 4.06 -6.68 -0.80
C MET A 98 5.29 -7.50 -1.20
N ILE A 99 5.15 -8.82 -1.22
CA ILE A 99 6.21 -9.75 -1.61
C ILE A 99 5.87 -10.33 -2.97
N TYR A 100 6.80 -10.22 -3.92
CA TYR A 100 6.70 -10.74 -5.29
C TYR A 100 7.68 -11.88 -5.48
N ARG A 101 7.31 -12.91 -6.23
CA ARG A 101 8.20 -14.02 -6.59
C ARG A 101 8.39 -14.11 -8.09
N PHE A 102 9.61 -13.85 -8.57
CA PHE A 102 9.97 -13.91 -10.00
C PHE A 102 10.60 -15.22 -10.45
N GLY A 103 11.14 -15.96 -9.50
CA GLY A 103 11.84 -17.22 -9.78
C GLY A 103 12.01 -18.06 -8.53
N ALA A 104 12.72 -19.18 -8.65
CA ALA A 104 12.97 -20.06 -7.51
C ALA A 104 13.68 -19.34 -6.35
N GLN A 105 14.59 -18.42 -6.70
CA GLN A 105 15.48 -17.72 -5.76
C GLN A 105 15.43 -16.19 -5.92
N ARG A 106 14.43 -15.65 -6.65
CA ARG A 106 14.29 -14.20 -6.90
C ARG A 106 12.98 -13.68 -6.35
N TYR A 107 13.09 -12.82 -5.37
CA TYR A 107 11.98 -12.14 -4.74
C TYR A 107 12.21 -10.64 -4.73
N PHE A 108 11.12 -9.90 -4.64
CA PHE A 108 11.12 -8.46 -4.54
C PHE A 108 10.12 -8.05 -3.46
N VAL A 109 10.49 -7.05 -2.67
CA VAL A 109 9.66 -6.51 -1.58
C VAL A 109 9.39 -5.05 -1.87
N CYS A 110 8.11 -4.68 -1.88
CA CYS A 110 7.69 -3.28 -1.86
C CYS A 110 7.25 -2.92 -0.43
N ALA A 111 7.87 -1.89 0.13
CA ALA A 111 7.64 -1.38 1.48
C ALA A 111 7.08 0.05 1.44
N ASN A 112 6.41 0.50 2.52
CA ASN A 112 5.94 1.87 2.62
C ASN A 112 7.10 2.88 2.62
N ALA A 113 6.87 4.04 2.03
CA ALA A 113 7.90 5.07 1.86
C ALA A 113 8.54 5.51 3.19
N SER A 114 7.74 5.69 4.25
CA SER A 114 8.24 6.05 5.58
C SER A 114 9.10 4.96 6.23
N ASN A 115 8.98 3.72 5.76
CA ASN A 115 9.64 2.55 6.31
C ASN A 115 10.69 1.94 5.38
N ALA A 116 10.89 2.50 4.18
CA ALA A 116 11.75 1.91 3.15
C ALA A 116 13.15 1.56 3.69
N GLU A 117 13.83 2.51 4.30
CA GLU A 117 15.15 2.32 4.91
C GLU A 117 15.10 1.36 6.10
N LYS A 118 14.10 1.49 6.98
CA LYS A 118 13.92 0.61 8.15
C LYS A 118 13.76 -0.85 7.71
N ILE A 119 12.91 -1.12 6.71
CA ILE A 119 12.67 -2.48 6.22
C ILE A 119 13.88 -3.03 5.48
N PHE A 120 14.58 -2.21 4.69
CA PHE A 120 15.83 -2.63 4.06
C PHE A 120 16.88 -3.05 5.09
N GLN A 121 17.13 -2.22 6.09
CA GLN A 121 18.09 -2.52 7.17
C GLN A 121 17.65 -3.74 7.99
N TRP A 122 16.37 -3.86 8.28
CA TRP A 122 15.82 -4.98 9.02
C TRP A 122 15.96 -6.29 8.26
N LEU A 123 15.62 -6.32 6.96
CA LEU A 123 15.81 -7.49 6.10
C LEU A 123 17.29 -7.87 5.99
N THR A 124 18.18 -6.89 5.82
CA THR A 124 19.64 -7.10 5.78
C THR A 124 20.14 -7.73 7.08
N LYS A 125 19.69 -7.23 8.23
CA LYS A 125 20.03 -7.82 9.54
C LYS A 125 19.54 -9.25 9.68
N GLN A 126 18.33 -9.55 9.25
CA GLN A 126 17.77 -10.91 9.32
C GLN A 126 18.48 -11.85 8.34
N ALA A 127 18.90 -11.34 7.16
CA ALA A 127 19.63 -12.12 6.15
C ALA A 127 20.98 -12.65 6.65
N ALA A 128 21.61 -12.00 7.64
CA ALA A 128 22.87 -12.47 8.24
C ALA A 128 22.76 -13.89 8.85
N GLY A 129 21.56 -14.36 9.20
CA GLY A 129 21.29 -15.72 9.66
C GLY A 129 21.06 -16.75 8.53
N PHE A 130 21.16 -16.35 7.26
CA PHE A 130 20.87 -17.20 6.10
C PHE A 130 22.02 -17.19 5.11
N SER A 131 22.58 -18.35 4.82
CA SER A 131 23.66 -18.47 3.84
C SER A 131 23.16 -18.26 2.41
N GLY A 132 23.88 -17.42 1.64
CA GLY A 132 23.64 -17.22 0.22
C GLY A 132 22.38 -16.38 -0.09
N VAL A 133 22.04 -15.42 0.77
CA VAL A 133 20.98 -14.41 0.50
C VAL A 133 21.60 -13.05 0.34
N GLU A 134 21.26 -12.37 -0.73
CA GLU A 134 21.55 -10.97 -0.98
C GLU A 134 20.28 -10.13 -0.85
N VAL A 135 20.36 -9.02 -0.11
CA VAL A 135 19.30 -8.02 0.05
C VAL A 135 19.82 -6.70 -0.50
N THR A 136 19.18 -6.17 -1.54
CA THR A 136 19.65 -4.97 -2.25
C THR A 136 18.53 -3.94 -2.33
N ASP A 137 18.80 -2.71 -1.90
CA ASP A 137 17.88 -1.58 -2.12
C ASP A 137 17.95 -1.15 -3.59
N ARG A 138 16.80 -1.12 -4.26
CA ARG A 138 16.63 -0.70 -5.64
C ARG A 138 15.92 0.66 -5.77
N GLY A 139 15.80 1.36 -4.65
CA GLY A 139 15.09 2.65 -4.58
C GLY A 139 15.67 3.73 -5.49
N ALA A 140 16.99 3.75 -5.68
CA ALA A 140 17.66 4.68 -6.59
C ALA A 140 17.56 4.27 -8.08
N ASP A 141 17.44 2.97 -8.36
CA ASP A 141 17.51 2.43 -9.72
C ASP A 141 16.14 2.37 -10.41
N LEU A 142 15.09 2.15 -9.64
CA LEU A 142 13.75 1.90 -10.15
C LEU A 142 12.80 3.05 -9.87
N ALA A 143 11.91 3.32 -10.79
CA ALA A 143 10.67 4.05 -10.56
C ALA A 143 9.50 3.08 -10.36
N GLN A 144 8.41 3.57 -9.79
CA GLN A 144 7.17 2.82 -9.63
C GLN A 144 5.99 3.70 -10.01
N LEU A 145 5.20 3.22 -10.98
CA LEU A 145 3.96 3.88 -11.41
C LEU A 145 2.77 2.98 -11.11
N ALA A 146 1.62 3.58 -10.79
CA ALA A 146 0.37 2.84 -10.66
C ALA A 146 -0.66 3.39 -11.65
N VAL A 147 -1.22 2.50 -12.49
CA VAL A 147 -2.26 2.77 -13.49
C VAL A 147 -3.53 2.11 -12.99
N GLN A 148 -4.49 2.89 -12.49
CA GLN A 148 -5.61 2.40 -11.71
C GLN A 148 -6.94 2.90 -12.28
N GLY A 149 -7.96 2.05 -12.28
CA GLY A 149 -9.31 2.39 -12.72
C GLY A 149 -9.90 1.35 -13.67
N PRO A 150 -11.23 1.36 -13.88
CA PRO A 150 -11.92 0.35 -14.67
C PRO A 150 -11.45 0.26 -16.13
N ARG A 151 -10.94 1.37 -16.68
CA ARG A 151 -10.41 1.43 -18.06
C ARG A 151 -8.90 1.21 -18.17
N SER A 152 -8.20 0.92 -17.05
CA SER A 152 -6.75 0.73 -17.03
C SER A 152 -6.27 -0.41 -17.94
N ARG A 153 -7.03 -1.51 -18.04
CA ARG A 153 -6.70 -2.61 -18.94
C ARG A 153 -6.73 -2.21 -20.40
N ASP A 154 -7.75 -1.47 -20.80
CA ASP A 154 -7.93 -1.06 -22.21
C ASP A 154 -6.83 -0.08 -22.63
N LEU A 155 -6.41 0.82 -21.72
CA LEU A 155 -5.25 1.68 -21.92
C LEU A 155 -3.96 0.87 -22.05
N MET A 156 -3.76 -0.11 -21.17
CA MET A 156 -2.49 -0.84 -21.08
C MET A 156 -2.30 -1.87 -22.20
N LYS A 157 -3.38 -2.52 -22.69
CA LYS A 157 -3.32 -3.55 -23.72
C LYS A 157 -2.53 -3.17 -24.98
N PRO A 158 -2.74 -2.01 -25.62
CA PRO A 158 -2.03 -1.66 -26.86
C PRO A 158 -0.56 -1.26 -26.65
N ILE A 159 -0.10 -1.09 -25.42
CA ILE A 159 1.25 -0.62 -25.12
C ILE A 159 2.09 -1.63 -24.35
N THR A 160 1.55 -2.81 -24.02
CA THR A 160 2.29 -3.89 -23.34
C THR A 160 2.36 -5.17 -24.19
N GLU A 161 3.45 -5.91 -24.05
CA GLU A 161 3.60 -7.24 -24.67
C GLU A 161 2.90 -8.35 -23.85
N ALA A 162 2.51 -8.08 -22.60
CA ALA A 162 1.84 -9.05 -21.74
C ALA A 162 0.37 -9.28 -22.13
N ASP A 163 -0.08 -10.53 -22.02
CA ASP A 163 -1.51 -10.86 -22.09
C ASP A 163 -2.20 -10.49 -20.75
N LEU A 164 -2.74 -9.27 -20.71
CA LEU A 164 -3.40 -8.74 -19.52
C LEU A 164 -4.73 -9.43 -19.17
N ASP A 165 -5.34 -10.16 -20.10
CA ASP A 165 -6.56 -10.92 -19.81
C ASP A 165 -6.24 -12.18 -19.00
N ARG A 166 -5.06 -12.75 -19.18
CA ARG A 166 -4.57 -13.90 -18.42
C ARG A 166 -3.86 -13.52 -17.12
N LEU A 167 -3.39 -12.29 -17.00
CA LEU A 167 -2.73 -11.85 -15.76
C LEU A 167 -3.76 -11.74 -14.63
N LYS A 168 -3.67 -12.65 -13.67
CA LYS A 168 -4.60 -12.72 -12.53
C LYS A 168 -4.30 -11.62 -11.51
N LEU A 169 -5.30 -11.28 -10.69
CA LEU A 169 -5.09 -10.42 -9.53
C LEU A 169 -4.00 -11.01 -8.61
N ARG A 170 -3.14 -10.17 -8.07
CA ARG A 170 -1.98 -10.55 -7.25
C ARG A 170 -0.99 -11.46 -8.00
N HIS A 171 -0.82 -11.20 -9.30
CA HIS A 171 0.25 -11.81 -10.11
C HIS A 171 1.06 -10.71 -10.79
N CYS A 172 2.29 -11.08 -11.11
CA CYS A 172 3.27 -10.22 -11.76
C CYS A 172 3.97 -10.95 -12.90
N ILE A 173 4.50 -10.19 -13.84
CA ILE A 173 5.22 -10.70 -15.02
C ILE A 173 6.30 -9.70 -15.42
N GLU A 174 7.45 -10.20 -15.85
CA GLU A 174 8.44 -9.40 -16.55
C GLU A 174 8.00 -9.24 -18.00
N THR A 175 7.87 -7.99 -18.46
CA THR A 175 7.36 -7.67 -19.80
C THR A 175 7.89 -6.33 -20.26
N LYS A 176 7.48 -5.88 -21.46
CA LYS A 176 7.69 -4.49 -21.89
C LYS A 176 6.38 -3.73 -21.90
N VAL A 177 6.43 -2.49 -21.44
CA VAL A 177 5.38 -1.48 -21.60
C VAL A 177 5.96 -0.27 -22.29
N ALA A 178 5.32 0.20 -23.35
CA ALA A 178 5.85 1.26 -24.23
C ALA A 178 7.29 0.97 -24.72
N GLY A 179 7.62 -0.32 -24.96
CA GLY A 179 8.96 -0.76 -25.37
C GLY A 179 10.00 -0.84 -24.25
N VAL A 180 9.68 -0.42 -23.02
CA VAL A 180 10.60 -0.44 -21.87
C VAL A 180 10.44 -1.74 -21.09
N PRO A 181 11.54 -2.52 -20.90
CA PRO A 181 11.50 -3.70 -20.03
C PRO A 181 11.22 -3.31 -18.58
N MET A 182 10.28 -4.02 -17.95
CA MET A 182 9.89 -3.75 -16.58
C MET A 182 9.18 -4.94 -15.95
N LEU A 183 8.96 -4.84 -14.65
CA LEU A 183 8.02 -5.67 -13.95
C LEU A 183 6.63 -5.03 -14.00
N LEU A 184 5.62 -5.80 -14.37
CA LEU A 184 4.22 -5.41 -14.33
C LEU A 184 3.48 -6.34 -13.37
N SER A 185 2.76 -5.78 -12.41
CA SER A 185 1.88 -6.53 -11.52
C SER A 185 0.42 -6.07 -11.66
N ARG A 186 -0.50 -7.00 -11.52
CA ARG A 186 -1.93 -6.70 -11.38
C ARG A 186 -2.26 -6.49 -9.91
N SER A 187 -2.09 -5.26 -9.48
CA SER A 187 -2.19 -4.81 -8.08
C SER A 187 -2.58 -3.33 -8.02
N GLY A 188 -2.76 -2.82 -6.82
CA GLY A 188 -3.03 -1.41 -6.56
C GLY A 188 -3.54 -1.17 -5.14
N TYR A 189 -3.75 0.10 -4.81
CA TYR A 189 -4.18 0.59 -3.51
C TYR A 189 -5.45 1.44 -3.60
N THR A 190 -6.29 1.15 -4.61
CA THR A 190 -7.47 1.96 -4.95
C THR A 190 -8.79 1.20 -4.85
N GLY A 191 -8.72 -0.14 -4.84
CA GLY A 191 -9.90 -1.01 -4.98
C GLY A 191 -10.35 -1.22 -6.41
N GLU A 192 -9.82 -0.44 -7.36
CA GLU A 192 -10.13 -0.59 -8.78
C GLU A 192 -9.23 -1.63 -9.46
N LEU A 193 -9.63 -2.04 -10.67
CA LEU A 193 -8.73 -2.74 -11.58
C LEU A 193 -7.49 -1.88 -11.81
N GLY A 194 -6.30 -2.48 -11.68
CA GLY A 194 -5.09 -1.69 -11.84
C GLY A 194 -3.82 -2.51 -11.98
N TYR A 195 -2.79 -1.79 -12.37
CA TYR A 195 -1.44 -2.32 -12.58
C TYR A 195 -0.43 -1.44 -11.90
N GLU A 196 0.62 -2.05 -11.38
CA GLU A 196 1.82 -1.35 -10.90
C GLU A 196 3.01 -1.75 -11.77
N LEU A 197 3.78 -0.74 -12.15
CA LEU A 197 4.89 -0.82 -13.10
C LEU A 197 6.17 -0.48 -12.34
N TYR A 198 7.12 -1.41 -12.28
CA TYR A 198 8.45 -1.22 -11.72
C TYR A 198 9.45 -1.20 -12.87
N LEU A 199 10.05 -0.06 -13.14
CA LEU A 199 10.82 0.20 -14.34
C LEU A 199 12.11 0.97 -14.02
N PRO A 200 13.12 0.95 -14.92
CA PRO A 200 14.32 1.77 -14.74
C PRO A 200 13.97 3.24 -14.55
N GLY A 201 14.56 3.87 -13.53
CA GLY A 201 14.23 5.25 -13.14
C GLY A 201 14.52 6.26 -14.24
N ASP A 202 15.58 6.06 -15.03
CA ASP A 202 15.97 6.88 -16.19
C ASP A 202 15.00 6.77 -17.38
N ARG A 203 14.16 5.73 -17.41
CA ARG A 203 13.13 5.52 -18.45
C ARG A 203 11.73 5.90 -17.95
N ALA A 204 11.58 6.33 -16.70
CA ALA A 204 10.27 6.63 -16.11
C ALA A 204 9.51 7.72 -16.86
N ARG A 205 10.21 8.77 -17.27
CA ARG A 205 9.63 9.90 -18.03
C ARG A 205 9.03 9.45 -19.36
N GLU A 206 9.73 8.62 -20.11
CA GLU A 206 9.26 8.10 -21.40
C GLU A 206 7.94 7.34 -21.25
N VAL A 207 7.87 6.43 -20.27
CA VAL A 207 6.66 5.65 -20.02
C VAL A 207 5.52 6.53 -19.51
N TRP A 208 5.82 7.51 -18.64
CA TRP A 208 4.85 8.49 -18.16
C TRP A 208 4.23 9.29 -19.30
N GLU A 209 5.05 9.84 -20.20
CA GLU A 209 4.58 10.63 -21.35
C GLU A 209 3.69 9.78 -22.29
N VAL A 210 4.06 8.53 -22.55
CA VAL A 210 3.24 7.59 -23.35
C VAL A 210 1.90 7.31 -22.66
N LEU A 211 1.89 7.07 -21.35
CA LEU A 211 0.66 6.83 -20.59
C LEU A 211 -0.26 8.05 -20.60
N ILE A 212 0.28 9.26 -20.40
CA ILE A 212 -0.49 10.52 -20.48
C ILE A 212 -1.09 10.69 -21.88
N GLU A 213 -0.32 10.50 -22.94
CA GLU A 213 -0.78 10.70 -24.31
C GLU A 213 -1.86 9.68 -24.70
N LYS A 214 -1.59 8.38 -24.48
CA LYS A 214 -2.55 7.31 -24.79
C LYS A 214 -3.77 7.34 -23.88
N GLY A 215 -3.58 7.83 -22.66
CA GLY A 215 -4.64 7.93 -21.65
C GLY A 215 -5.71 8.96 -21.96
N LYS A 216 -5.49 9.92 -22.87
CA LYS A 216 -6.48 10.92 -23.29
C LYS A 216 -7.81 10.29 -23.74
N GLY A 217 -7.76 9.15 -24.42
CA GLY A 217 -8.96 8.40 -24.84
C GLY A 217 -9.66 7.62 -23.74
N TYR A 218 -9.12 7.60 -22.54
CA TYR A 218 -9.60 6.81 -21.39
C TYR A 218 -9.90 7.66 -20.16
N ASP A 219 -10.03 8.98 -20.33
CA ASP A 219 -10.23 9.96 -19.23
C ASP A 219 -9.14 9.89 -18.15
N LEU A 220 -7.90 9.59 -18.57
CA LEU A 220 -6.78 9.50 -17.64
C LEU A 220 -6.48 10.86 -17.00
N LYS A 221 -6.31 10.84 -15.68
CA LYS A 221 -5.78 11.96 -14.91
C LYS A 221 -4.52 11.54 -14.15
N PRO A 222 -3.49 12.38 -14.12
CA PRO A 222 -2.45 12.24 -13.11
C PRO A 222 -3.06 12.51 -11.74
N CYS A 223 -2.72 11.69 -10.76
CA CYS A 223 -3.33 11.68 -9.45
C CYS A 223 -2.27 11.78 -8.35
N GLY A 224 -2.55 12.61 -7.35
CA GLY A 224 -1.65 12.84 -6.23
C GLY A 224 -2.01 12.06 -4.96
N LEU A 225 -1.24 12.34 -3.89
CA LEU A 225 -1.41 11.69 -2.59
C LEU A 225 -2.80 11.89 -1.98
N GLY A 226 -3.42 13.07 -2.21
CA GLY A 226 -4.76 13.34 -1.68
C GLY A 226 -5.82 12.42 -2.28
N CYS A 227 -5.76 12.17 -3.59
CA CYS A 227 -6.61 11.22 -4.28
C CYS A 227 -6.31 9.77 -3.82
N ARG A 228 -5.03 9.39 -3.72
CA ARG A 228 -4.61 8.09 -3.21
C ARG A 228 -5.20 7.80 -1.82
N ASP A 229 -5.20 8.80 -0.92
CA ASP A 229 -5.74 8.66 0.43
C ASP A 229 -7.27 8.48 0.45
N THR A 230 -8.01 9.23 -0.34
CA THR A 230 -9.47 9.05 -0.40
C THR A 230 -9.87 7.70 -0.98
N LEU A 231 -9.17 7.23 -2.02
CA LEU A 231 -9.43 5.93 -2.66
C LEU A 231 -9.17 4.75 -1.73
N ARG A 232 -8.00 4.72 -1.08
CA ARG A 232 -7.64 3.62 -0.16
C ARG A 232 -8.57 3.57 1.04
N LEU A 233 -8.96 4.75 1.59
CA LEU A 233 -9.81 4.83 2.77
C LEU A 233 -11.23 4.29 2.49
N GLU A 234 -11.79 4.55 1.31
CA GLU A 234 -13.07 3.96 0.87
C GLU A 234 -13.03 2.42 0.86
N MET A 235 -11.86 1.84 0.63
CA MET A 235 -11.65 0.39 0.64
C MET A 235 -11.31 -0.17 2.02
N GLY A 236 -11.20 0.67 3.04
CA GLY A 236 -10.73 0.27 4.36
C GLY A 236 -9.28 -0.21 4.38
N TYR A 237 -8.44 0.22 3.42
CA TYR A 237 -7.03 -0.12 3.41
C TYR A 237 -6.29 0.75 4.43
N PRO A 238 -5.57 0.15 5.39
CA PRO A 238 -4.86 0.90 6.42
C PRO A 238 -3.65 1.64 5.83
N LEU A 239 -3.26 2.71 6.50
CA LEU A 239 -2.05 3.47 6.22
C LEU A 239 -1.10 3.37 7.40
N TYR A 240 0.13 2.89 7.15
CA TYR A 240 1.17 2.84 8.18
C TYR A 240 1.48 4.24 8.73
N GLY A 241 1.62 4.33 10.04
CA GLY A 241 1.81 5.57 10.77
C GLY A 241 0.51 6.25 11.21
N ASN A 242 -0.63 5.89 10.57
CA ASN A 242 -1.96 6.38 10.96
C ASN A 242 -2.81 5.28 11.62
N ASP A 243 -2.91 4.14 10.94
CA ASP A 243 -3.82 3.06 11.31
C ASP A 243 -3.09 1.85 11.92
N MET A 244 -1.78 1.81 11.82
CA MET A 244 -0.92 0.79 12.41
C MET A 244 0.51 1.30 12.55
N ASP A 245 1.22 0.77 13.54
CA ASP A 245 2.62 1.06 13.85
C ASP A 245 3.25 -0.08 14.67
N GLU A 246 4.43 0.15 15.22
CA GLU A 246 5.18 -0.83 16.03
C GLU A 246 4.54 -1.17 17.38
N THR A 247 3.53 -0.40 17.81
CA THR A 247 2.75 -0.64 19.05
C THR A 247 1.42 -1.34 18.79
N THR A 248 1.13 -1.63 17.53
CA THR A 248 -0.14 -2.22 17.06
C THR A 248 0.12 -3.60 16.50
N THR A 249 -0.65 -4.59 16.92
CA THR A 249 -0.54 -5.93 16.36
C THR A 249 -1.48 -6.12 15.16
N PRO A 250 -1.20 -7.07 14.26
CA PRO A 250 -2.10 -7.40 13.17
C PRO A 250 -3.53 -7.77 13.60
N ILE A 251 -3.68 -8.36 14.78
CA ILE A 251 -5.00 -8.76 15.34
C ILE A 251 -5.79 -7.52 15.74
N GLU A 252 -5.16 -6.57 16.43
CA GLU A 252 -5.78 -5.28 16.77
C GLU A 252 -6.14 -4.47 15.51
N ALA A 253 -5.27 -4.51 14.49
CA ALA A 253 -5.45 -3.80 13.21
C ALA A 253 -6.47 -4.47 12.26
N SER A 254 -7.15 -5.56 12.68
CA SER A 254 -8.08 -6.32 11.82
C SER A 254 -7.42 -6.89 10.56
N LEU A 255 -6.12 -7.22 10.64
CA LEU A 255 -5.28 -7.79 9.57
C LEU A 255 -4.92 -9.25 9.83
N ASP A 256 -5.65 -9.94 10.70
CA ASP A 256 -5.44 -11.34 11.06
C ASP A 256 -5.53 -12.30 9.87
N PHE A 257 -6.24 -11.92 8.78
CA PHE A 257 -6.27 -12.66 7.52
C PHE A 257 -4.87 -12.78 6.85
N ALA A 258 -3.93 -11.89 7.20
CA ALA A 258 -2.56 -11.90 6.69
C ALA A 258 -1.60 -12.74 7.57
N ILE A 259 -2.09 -13.43 8.59
CA ILE A 259 -1.29 -14.28 9.48
C ILE A 259 -1.58 -15.75 9.20
N ASP A 260 -0.58 -16.51 8.80
CA ASP A 260 -0.68 -18.00 8.77
C ASP A 260 0.10 -18.61 9.94
N PHE A 261 -0.60 -18.89 11.04
CA PHE A 261 0.00 -19.55 12.22
C PHE A 261 0.50 -20.99 11.93
N ASN A 262 0.07 -21.61 10.82
CA ASN A 262 0.41 -22.99 10.45
C ASN A 262 1.64 -23.09 9.54
N LYS A 263 2.20 -21.97 9.12
CA LYS A 263 3.38 -21.96 8.20
C LYS A 263 4.71 -22.34 8.91
N GLY A 264 4.71 -22.41 10.22
CA GLY A 264 5.91 -22.60 11.06
C GLY A 264 6.29 -21.30 11.77
N GLU A 265 7.57 -21.20 12.16
CA GLU A 265 8.08 -20.09 12.94
C GLU A 265 8.31 -18.82 12.10
N PHE A 266 7.88 -17.68 12.63
CA PHE A 266 8.15 -16.35 12.11
C PHE A 266 8.24 -15.33 13.26
N ILE A 267 8.87 -14.18 13.00
CA ILE A 267 9.09 -13.15 14.03
C ILE A 267 7.73 -12.61 14.52
N GLY A 268 7.54 -12.57 15.84
CA GLY A 268 6.31 -12.11 16.49
C GLY A 268 5.21 -13.17 16.64
N ARG A 269 5.38 -14.38 16.06
CA ARG A 269 4.36 -15.46 16.10
C ARG A 269 3.85 -15.77 17.50
N GLU A 270 4.75 -15.99 18.47
CA GLU A 270 4.36 -16.36 19.84
C GLU A 270 3.57 -15.24 20.52
N ALA A 271 3.97 -13.98 20.35
CA ALA A 271 3.27 -12.85 20.93
C ALA A 271 1.85 -12.74 20.39
N MET A 272 1.69 -12.87 19.06
CA MET A 272 0.39 -12.86 18.40
C MET A 272 -0.47 -14.08 18.77
N ALA A 273 0.12 -15.28 18.91
CA ALA A 273 -0.61 -16.47 19.36
C ALA A 273 -1.16 -16.29 20.78
N ARG A 274 -0.33 -15.81 21.71
CA ARG A 274 -0.78 -15.48 23.08
C ARG A 274 -1.88 -14.42 23.09
N GLN A 275 -1.78 -13.40 22.24
CA GLN A 275 -2.81 -12.37 22.15
C GLN A 275 -4.12 -12.94 21.61
N LYS A 276 -4.05 -13.83 20.61
CA LYS A 276 -5.24 -14.50 20.06
C LYS A 276 -5.97 -15.33 21.10
N GLU A 277 -5.24 -16.01 22.00
CA GLU A 277 -5.81 -16.79 23.11
C GLU A 277 -6.44 -15.90 24.20
N LYS A 278 -5.75 -14.81 24.57
CA LYS A 278 -6.19 -13.90 25.64
C LYS A 278 -7.25 -12.91 25.20
N GLY A 279 -7.40 -12.69 23.89
CA GLY A 279 -8.20 -11.62 23.33
C GLY A 279 -7.44 -10.28 23.25
N ILE A 280 -8.06 -9.30 22.59
CA ILE A 280 -7.56 -7.94 22.41
C ILE A 280 -8.43 -6.95 23.18
N ASN A 281 -7.84 -5.84 23.61
CA ASN A 281 -8.54 -4.78 24.35
C ASN A 281 -9.08 -3.67 23.43
N ARG A 282 -8.49 -3.53 22.24
CA ARG A 282 -8.88 -2.54 21.22
C ARG A 282 -8.88 -3.17 19.83
N LYS A 283 -9.68 -2.63 18.95
CA LYS A 283 -9.78 -3.11 17.56
C LYS A 283 -9.94 -1.94 16.60
N LEU A 284 -9.28 -2.02 15.45
CA LEU A 284 -9.50 -1.09 14.34
C LEU A 284 -10.86 -1.39 13.70
N ILE A 285 -11.69 -0.35 13.60
CA ILE A 285 -13.00 -0.38 12.95
C ILE A 285 -13.08 0.67 11.86
N GLY A 286 -13.96 0.46 10.87
CA GLY A 286 -14.39 1.50 9.94
C GLY A 286 -15.68 2.17 10.44
N PHE A 287 -15.85 3.45 10.14
CA PHE A 287 -17.07 4.21 10.46
C PHE A 287 -17.42 5.23 9.38
N GLU A 288 -18.70 5.59 9.29
CA GLU A 288 -19.19 6.71 8.48
C GLU A 288 -19.87 7.76 9.36
N LEU A 289 -19.78 9.03 8.98
CA LEU A 289 -20.48 10.09 9.67
C LEU A 289 -21.94 10.19 9.19
N LEU A 290 -22.87 10.22 10.13
CA LEU A 290 -24.30 10.48 9.86
C LEU A 290 -24.57 11.98 9.63
N GLN A 291 -23.74 12.84 10.20
CA GLN A 291 -23.83 14.29 10.08
C GLN A 291 -22.68 14.85 9.24
N ARG A 292 -22.83 16.09 8.76
CA ARG A 292 -21.77 16.79 8.04
C ARG A 292 -20.51 16.94 8.89
N GLY A 293 -19.39 16.51 8.38
CA GLY A 293 -18.09 16.60 9.04
C GLY A 293 -17.03 15.84 8.26
N VAL A 294 -15.79 16.05 8.62
CA VAL A 294 -14.65 15.30 8.06
C VAL A 294 -13.79 14.87 9.24
N PRO A 295 -13.77 13.56 9.56
CA PRO A 295 -12.92 13.07 10.64
C PRO A 295 -11.44 13.18 10.26
N ARG A 296 -10.58 13.33 11.28
CA ARG A 296 -9.13 13.49 11.10
C ARG A 296 -8.38 12.62 12.09
N HIS A 297 -7.15 12.26 11.73
CA HIS A 297 -6.24 11.55 12.59
C HIS A 297 -6.12 12.20 13.98
N GLY A 298 -6.12 11.38 15.04
CA GLY A 298 -5.95 11.81 16.42
C GLY A 298 -7.21 12.33 17.09
N GLN A 299 -8.36 12.45 16.38
CA GLN A 299 -9.61 12.86 17.00
C GLN A 299 -10.16 11.76 17.92
N THR A 300 -10.77 12.18 19.04
CA THR A 300 -11.32 11.25 20.03
C THR A 300 -12.62 10.61 19.54
N ILE A 301 -12.75 9.31 19.78
CA ILE A 301 -13.99 8.55 19.59
C ILE A 301 -14.67 8.40 20.95
N LEU A 302 -15.94 8.76 21.02
CA LEU A 302 -16.73 8.79 22.25
C LEU A 302 -17.95 7.87 22.15
N SER A 303 -18.39 7.33 23.30
CA SER A 303 -19.70 6.73 23.51
C SER A 303 -20.20 7.16 24.88
N ASP A 304 -21.46 7.64 24.95
CA ASP A 304 -22.09 8.15 26.19
C ASP A 304 -21.22 9.19 26.93
N GLY A 305 -20.54 10.05 26.16
CA GLY A 305 -19.67 11.10 26.70
C GLY A 305 -18.31 10.62 27.24
N LYS A 306 -18.01 9.33 27.12
CA LYS A 306 -16.72 8.76 27.56
C LYS A 306 -15.85 8.43 26.34
N GLU A 307 -14.56 8.67 26.48
CA GLU A 307 -13.59 8.27 25.50
C GLU A 307 -13.51 6.73 25.41
N ILE A 308 -13.66 6.22 24.18
CA ILE A 308 -13.58 4.78 23.88
C ILE A 308 -12.51 4.47 22.84
N GLY A 309 -11.89 5.48 22.23
CA GLY A 309 -10.88 5.27 21.19
C GLY A 309 -10.42 6.53 20.48
N VAL A 310 -9.67 6.33 19.40
CA VAL A 310 -9.05 7.39 18.62
C VAL A 310 -9.14 7.09 17.12
N VAL A 311 -9.34 8.14 16.32
CA VAL A 311 -9.34 8.07 14.85
C VAL A 311 -7.90 7.89 14.34
N GLY A 312 -7.65 6.83 13.58
CA GLY A 312 -6.42 6.60 12.84
C GLY A 312 -6.43 7.38 11.52
N SER A 313 -7.34 7.06 10.63
CA SER A 313 -7.53 7.75 9.35
C SER A 313 -8.94 8.28 9.21
N GLY A 314 -9.07 9.46 8.62
CA GLY A 314 -10.37 10.06 8.35
C GLY A 314 -10.32 11.07 7.22
N ASN A 315 -11.32 11.01 6.33
CA ASN A 315 -11.43 11.92 5.20
C ASN A 315 -12.89 12.03 4.72
N HIS A 316 -13.12 12.91 3.75
CA HIS A 316 -14.36 12.92 3.00
C HIS A 316 -14.28 11.87 1.87
N SER A 317 -15.27 10.98 1.78
CA SER A 317 -15.43 10.07 0.65
C SER A 317 -16.15 10.76 -0.50
N PRO A 318 -15.51 10.94 -1.68
CA PRO A 318 -16.18 11.48 -2.84
C PRO A 318 -17.26 10.57 -3.41
N SER A 319 -17.11 9.24 -3.29
CA SER A 319 -18.09 8.26 -3.78
C SER A 319 -19.36 8.25 -2.92
N LEU A 320 -19.22 8.31 -1.60
CA LEU A 320 -20.35 8.27 -0.66
C LEU A 320 -20.89 9.65 -0.32
N ASN A 321 -20.14 10.71 -0.64
CA ASN A 321 -20.42 12.10 -0.25
C ASN A 321 -20.61 12.25 1.28
N LYS A 322 -19.79 11.56 2.05
CA LYS A 322 -19.82 11.53 3.52
C LYS A 322 -18.42 11.60 4.11
N GLY A 323 -18.30 12.01 5.37
CA GLY A 323 -17.11 11.75 6.16
C GLY A 323 -17.01 10.27 6.50
N ILE A 324 -15.87 9.66 6.27
CA ILE A 324 -15.56 8.28 6.62
C ILE A 324 -14.23 8.21 7.36
N GLY A 325 -14.02 7.14 8.13
CA GLY A 325 -12.75 6.94 8.80
C GLY A 325 -12.55 5.53 9.29
N MET A 326 -11.34 5.29 9.78
CA MET A 326 -10.96 4.14 10.57
C MET A 326 -10.40 4.61 11.90
N GLY A 327 -10.60 3.83 12.95
CA GLY A 327 -10.08 4.18 14.26
C GLY A 327 -10.09 3.00 15.21
N TYR A 328 -9.26 3.09 16.23
CA TYR A 328 -9.24 2.09 17.30
C TYR A 328 -10.29 2.41 18.34
N VAL A 329 -11.10 1.42 18.66
CA VAL A 329 -12.03 1.47 19.79
C VAL A 329 -11.78 0.29 20.72
N ARG A 330 -12.18 0.42 21.97
CA ARG A 330 -12.24 -0.73 22.89
C ARG A 330 -13.11 -1.82 22.26
N THR A 331 -12.75 -3.08 22.45
CA THR A 331 -13.43 -4.23 21.80
C THR A 331 -14.90 -4.36 22.13
N ASP A 332 -15.33 -3.93 23.32
CA ASP A 332 -16.75 -3.88 23.72
C ASP A 332 -17.58 -2.86 22.93
N PHE A 333 -16.93 -1.98 22.14
CA PHE A 333 -17.56 -1.01 21.27
C PHE A 333 -17.35 -1.29 19.75
N ALA A 334 -16.74 -2.42 19.40
CA ALA A 334 -16.39 -2.75 18.01
C ALA A 334 -17.49 -3.48 17.22
N GLU A 335 -18.70 -3.54 17.74
CA GLU A 335 -19.84 -4.18 17.07
C GLU A 335 -20.32 -3.37 15.86
N VAL A 336 -20.60 -4.07 14.76
CA VAL A 336 -21.11 -3.44 13.53
C VAL A 336 -22.52 -2.87 13.77
N GLY A 337 -22.73 -1.64 13.33
CA GLY A 337 -24.02 -0.93 13.52
C GLY A 337 -24.12 -0.16 14.83
N ARG A 338 -23.09 -0.22 15.68
CA ARG A 338 -23.05 0.56 16.90
C ARG A 338 -22.82 2.05 16.61
N GLU A 339 -23.64 2.90 17.22
CA GLU A 339 -23.49 4.35 17.12
C GLU A 339 -22.36 4.83 18.03
N ILE A 340 -21.45 5.62 17.47
CA ILE A 340 -20.33 6.27 18.15
C ILE A 340 -20.32 7.76 17.80
N ARG A 341 -19.57 8.56 18.53
CA ARG A 341 -19.38 9.98 18.25
C ARG A 341 -17.91 10.29 18.00
N ILE A 342 -17.65 11.17 17.05
CA ILE A 342 -16.31 11.68 16.76
C ILE A 342 -16.25 13.13 17.22
N ASP A 343 -15.31 13.43 18.11
CA ASP A 343 -15.08 14.82 18.53
C ASP A 343 -14.26 15.54 17.44
N ILE A 344 -14.93 16.33 16.62
CA ILE A 344 -14.31 17.04 15.50
C ILE A 344 -13.82 18.44 15.90
N ARG A 345 -14.39 19.05 16.93
CA ARG A 345 -14.11 20.45 17.26
C ARG A 345 -14.06 20.77 18.76
N GLY A 346 -14.10 19.79 19.62
CA GLY A 346 -14.17 19.96 21.07
C GLY A 346 -15.60 20.07 21.60
#